data_3764465b418fd91211f99c41f4dc0f54
#
_entry.id   3764465b418fd91211f99c41f4dc0f54
#
_cell.length_a   1.000
_cell.length_b   1.000
_cell.length_c   1.000
_cell.angle_alpha   90.00
_cell.angle_beta   90.00
_cell.angle_gamma   90.00
#
_symmetry.space_group_name_H-M   'P 1'
#
loop_
_entity.id
_entity.type
_entity.pdbx_description
1 polymer ?
#
loop_
_entity_poly.entity_id
_entity_poly.type
_entity_poly.pdbx_seq_one_letter_code
_entity_poly.pdbx_strand_id
1 'polypeptide(L)'
;LQGYIAMLRAEGKSVATVSRSIASIKCLYTHLFIKQIITVNPAQGLIPDKSTQKLPEILTSKEVELLLEQPECIDPKGFRDKAMLELLYATGIRVTELIDLDM
;
A
#
# COMPACT_ATOMS: atom_id res chain seq x y z
N LEU A 1 12.66 -20.92 10.21
CA LEU A 1 11.79 -19.96 9.49
C LEU A 1 10.34 -20.43 9.43
N GLN A 2 10.08 -21.70 9.12
CA GLN A 2 8.71 -22.26 9.08
C GLN A 2 7.98 -22.12 10.41
N GLY A 3 8.66 -22.36 11.55
CA GLY A 3 8.09 -22.16 12.89
C GLY A 3 7.64 -20.72 13.14
N TYR A 4 8.39 -19.71 12.67
CA TYR A 4 8.00 -18.32 12.78
C TYR A 4 6.72 -18.02 11.97
N ILE A 5 6.63 -18.54 10.76
CA ILE A 5 5.43 -18.38 9.94
C ILE A 5 4.21 -19.08 10.57
N ALA A 6 4.42 -20.28 11.14
CA ALA A 6 3.35 -20.99 11.86
C ALA A 6 2.89 -20.21 13.10
N MET A 7 3.81 -19.57 13.83
CA MET A 7 3.50 -18.69 14.96
C MET A 7 2.64 -17.50 14.53
N LEU A 8 3.02 -16.79 13.45
CA LEU A 8 2.24 -15.66 12.94
C LEU A 8 0.80 -16.06 12.55
N ARG A 9 0.64 -17.26 11.98
CA ARG A 9 -0.69 -17.80 11.66
C ARG A 9 -1.48 -18.15 12.93
N ALA A 10 -0.83 -18.73 13.93
CA ALA A 10 -1.47 -19.07 15.21
C ALA A 10 -1.90 -17.82 15.99
N GLU A 11 -1.17 -16.71 15.87
CA GLU A 11 -1.55 -15.39 16.42
C GLU A 11 -2.71 -14.72 15.66
N GLY A 12 -3.27 -15.35 14.64
CA GLY A 12 -4.38 -14.79 13.85
C GLY A 12 -3.99 -13.60 12.97
N LYS A 13 -2.72 -13.43 12.61
CA LYS A 13 -2.29 -12.37 11.68
C LYS A 13 -2.95 -12.57 10.31
N SER A 14 -3.29 -11.48 9.64
CA SER A 14 -3.89 -11.53 8.31
C SER A 14 -2.98 -12.22 7.29
N VAL A 15 -3.57 -12.87 6.29
CA VAL A 15 -2.83 -13.49 5.17
C VAL A 15 -1.88 -12.50 4.49
N ALA A 16 -2.29 -11.24 4.35
CA ALA A 16 -1.46 -10.19 3.78
C ALA A 16 -0.23 -9.90 4.66
N THR A 17 -0.39 -9.87 5.98
CA THR A 17 0.71 -9.67 6.94
C THR A 17 1.71 -10.82 6.88
N VAL A 18 1.21 -12.06 6.89
CA VAL A 18 2.05 -13.27 6.78
C VAL A 18 2.82 -13.28 5.46
N SER A 19 2.14 -13.01 4.35
CA SER A 19 2.78 -12.96 3.02
C SER A 19 3.84 -11.86 2.92
N ARG A 20 3.61 -10.69 3.52
CA ARG A 20 4.60 -9.61 3.60
C ARG A 20 5.81 -10.01 4.42
N SER A 21 5.61 -10.66 5.56
CA SER A 21 6.72 -11.20 6.40
C SER A 21 7.55 -12.22 5.63
N ILE A 22 6.91 -13.14 4.88
CA ILE A 22 7.61 -14.10 4.01
C ILE A 22 8.43 -13.36 2.95
N ALA A 23 7.87 -12.35 2.29
CA ALA A 23 8.57 -11.56 1.27
C ALA A 23 9.81 -10.85 1.85
N SER A 24 9.70 -10.24 3.03
CA SER A 24 10.82 -9.59 3.71
C SER A 24 11.93 -10.58 4.08
N ILE A 25 11.56 -11.75 4.61
CA ILE A 25 12.52 -12.82 4.93
C ILE A 25 13.21 -13.32 3.66
N LYS A 26 12.48 -13.56 2.58
CA LYS A 26 13.05 -13.99 1.30
C LYS A 26 14.01 -12.94 0.74
N CYS A 27 13.65 -11.66 0.82
CA CYS A 27 14.50 -10.56 0.37
C CYS A 27 15.84 -10.56 1.13
N LEU A 28 15.79 -10.63 2.47
CA LEU A 28 16.98 -10.67 3.32
C LEU A 28 17.89 -11.86 2.98
N TYR A 29 17.34 -13.08 2.97
CA TYR A 29 18.15 -14.26 2.70
C TYR A 29 18.66 -14.34 1.27
N THR A 30 17.93 -13.81 0.30
CA THR A 30 18.39 -13.67 -1.07
C THR A 30 19.57 -12.69 -1.14
N HIS A 31 19.51 -11.56 -0.44
CA HIS A 31 20.60 -10.61 -0.35
C HIS A 31 21.85 -11.24 0.27
N LEU A 32 21.71 -11.95 1.39
CA LEU A 32 22.83 -12.65 2.05
C LEU A 32 23.46 -13.72 1.14
N PHE A 33 22.64 -14.43 0.38
CA PHE A 33 23.09 -15.44 -0.59
C PHE A 33 23.87 -14.81 -1.75
N ILE A 34 23.36 -13.71 -2.32
CA ILE A 34 24.04 -12.97 -3.40
C ILE A 34 25.39 -12.40 -2.91
N LYS A 35 25.45 -11.93 -1.68
CA LYS A 35 26.68 -11.44 -1.04
C LYS A 35 27.63 -12.58 -0.63
N GLN A 36 27.30 -13.83 -0.91
CA GLN A 36 28.07 -15.03 -0.53
C GLN A 36 28.35 -15.15 0.98
N ILE A 37 27.52 -14.49 1.84
CA ILE A 37 27.60 -14.60 3.29
C ILE A 37 27.06 -15.95 3.75
N ILE A 38 26.10 -16.50 3.02
CA ILE A 38 25.55 -17.85 3.23
C ILE A 38 25.68 -18.66 1.95
N THR A 39 25.91 -19.94 2.07
CA THR A 39 26.04 -20.89 0.95
C THR A 39 24.73 -21.48 0.47
N VAL A 40 23.70 -21.49 1.34
CA VAL A 40 22.37 -22.02 1.06
C VAL A 40 21.32 -21.01 1.54
N ASN A 41 20.30 -20.76 0.71
CA ASN A 41 19.21 -19.87 1.08
C ASN A 41 18.08 -20.65 1.78
N PRO A 42 17.92 -20.54 3.12
CA PRO A 42 16.92 -21.29 3.88
C PRO A 42 15.49 -20.78 3.66
N ALA A 43 15.31 -19.64 3.00
CA ALA A 43 14.01 -19.05 2.71
C ALA A 43 13.47 -19.44 1.32
N GLN A 44 14.22 -20.22 0.53
CA GLN A 44 13.82 -20.58 -0.84
C GLN A 44 12.50 -21.37 -0.87
N GLY A 45 12.27 -22.25 0.10
CA GLY A 45 11.07 -23.08 0.20
C GLY A 45 9.86 -22.40 0.85
N LEU A 46 9.95 -21.14 1.28
CA LEU A 46 8.81 -20.43 1.85
C LEU A 46 7.85 -20.01 0.72
N ILE A 47 6.60 -20.45 0.80
CA ILE A 47 5.54 -20.11 -0.15
C ILE A 47 4.57 -19.18 0.54
N PRO A 48 4.32 -17.96 0.02
CA PRO A 48 3.30 -17.08 0.56
C PRO A 48 1.90 -17.65 0.28
N ASP A 49 1.00 -17.43 1.22
CA ASP A 49 -0.40 -17.78 1.02
C ASP A 49 -1.00 -16.86 -0.05
N LYS A 50 -1.82 -17.44 -0.94
CA LYS A 50 -2.56 -16.65 -1.93
C LYS A 50 -3.60 -15.80 -1.20
N SER A 51 -3.43 -14.47 -1.20
CA SER A 51 -4.50 -13.58 -0.81
C SER A 51 -5.47 -13.41 -1.99
N THR A 52 -6.75 -13.55 -1.74
CA THR A 52 -7.77 -13.07 -2.67
C THR A 52 -7.67 -11.55 -2.70
N GLN A 53 -7.05 -10.99 -3.74
CA GLN A 53 -7.10 -9.55 -3.94
C GLN A 53 -8.57 -9.18 -4.23
N LYS A 54 -9.20 -8.45 -3.31
CA LYS A 54 -10.40 -7.71 -3.67
C LYS A 54 -9.99 -6.68 -4.73
N LEU A 55 -10.66 -6.72 -5.87
CA LEU A 55 -10.53 -5.66 -6.85
C LEU A 55 -10.91 -4.34 -6.17
N PRO A 56 -10.15 -3.25 -6.40
CA PRO A 56 -10.53 -1.94 -5.90
C PRO A 56 -11.93 -1.57 -6.43
N GLU A 57 -12.78 -1.02 -5.57
CA GLU A 57 -14.01 -0.39 -6.01
C GLU A 57 -13.62 0.87 -6.79
N ILE A 58 -14.04 0.94 -8.04
CA ILE A 58 -13.74 2.05 -8.93
C ILE A 58 -14.97 2.96 -8.93
N LEU A 59 -14.76 4.24 -8.60
CA LEU A 59 -15.81 5.25 -8.72
C LEU A 59 -16.14 5.49 -10.19
N THR A 60 -17.41 5.63 -10.50
CA THR A 60 -17.88 6.07 -11.81
C THR A 60 -17.60 7.56 -11.99
N SER A 61 -17.54 8.04 -13.24
CA SER A 61 -17.33 9.47 -13.53
C SER A 61 -18.35 10.37 -12.80
N LYS A 62 -19.61 9.94 -12.70
CA LYS A 62 -20.64 10.68 -11.97
C LYS A 62 -20.38 10.76 -10.46
N GLU A 63 -19.89 9.69 -9.86
CA GLU A 63 -19.53 9.66 -8.43
C GLU A 63 -18.32 10.55 -8.15
N VAL A 64 -17.35 10.60 -9.08
CA VAL A 64 -16.21 11.51 -9.00
C VAL A 64 -16.66 12.97 -9.10
N GLU A 65 -17.52 13.32 -10.06
CA GLU A 65 -18.10 14.65 -10.18
C GLU A 65 -18.80 15.08 -8.88
N LEU A 66 -19.67 14.21 -8.34
CA LEU A 66 -20.34 14.46 -7.06
C LEU A 66 -19.36 14.64 -5.90
N LEU A 67 -18.25 13.90 -5.88
CA LEU A 67 -17.22 14.04 -4.86
C LEU A 67 -16.52 15.40 -4.96
N LEU A 68 -16.18 15.83 -6.18
CA LEU A 68 -15.52 17.11 -6.41
C LEU A 68 -16.42 18.32 -6.13
N GLU A 69 -17.74 18.15 -6.19
CA GLU A 69 -18.73 19.18 -5.89
C GLU A 69 -19.06 19.30 -4.39
N GLN A 70 -18.61 18.34 -3.53
CA GLN A 70 -18.91 18.37 -2.10
C GLN A 70 -18.43 19.62 -1.34
N PRO A 71 -17.22 20.20 -1.63
CA PRO A 71 -16.81 21.38 -0.90
C PRO A 71 -17.66 22.61 -1.26
N GLU A 72 -18.33 23.17 -0.27
CA GLU A 72 -19.07 24.43 -0.46
C GLU A 72 -18.10 25.60 -0.54
N CYS A 73 -18.09 26.30 -1.69
CA CYS A 73 -17.24 27.47 -1.93
C CYS A 73 -17.85 28.74 -1.34
N ILE A 74 -18.15 28.73 -0.02
CA ILE A 74 -18.71 29.90 0.69
C ILE A 74 -17.60 30.64 1.44
N ASP A 75 -16.61 29.92 1.94
CA ASP A 75 -15.50 30.44 2.71
C ASP A 75 -14.15 30.11 2.06
N PRO A 76 -13.05 30.74 2.48
CA PRO A 76 -11.71 30.43 1.95
C PRO A 76 -11.31 28.96 2.12
N LYS A 77 -11.81 28.29 3.13
CA LYS A 77 -11.54 26.87 3.38
C LYS A 77 -12.20 25.99 2.32
N GLY A 78 -13.47 26.24 1.99
CA GLY A 78 -14.18 25.49 0.95
C GLY A 78 -13.54 25.65 -0.42
N PHE A 79 -13.10 26.87 -0.80
CA PHE A 79 -12.34 27.09 -2.03
C PHE A 79 -11.02 26.32 -2.05
N ARG A 80 -10.26 26.35 -0.95
CA ARG A 80 -9.01 25.59 -0.81
C ARG A 80 -9.26 24.10 -0.96
N ASP A 81 -10.23 23.55 -0.23
CA ASP A 81 -10.53 22.12 -0.20
C ASP A 81 -10.97 21.63 -1.59
N LYS A 82 -11.76 22.43 -2.32
CA LYS A 82 -12.13 22.16 -3.72
C LYS A 82 -10.91 22.15 -4.64
N ALA A 83 -10.05 23.16 -4.57
CA ALA A 83 -8.84 23.23 -5.38
C ALA A 83 -7.90 22.03 -5.11
N MET A 84 -7.76 21.61 -3.85
CA MET A 84 -6.97 20.42 -3.49
C MET A 84 -7.53 19.15 -4.10
N LEU A 85 -8.85 18.93 -4.03
CA LEU A 85 -9.50 17.75 -4.63
C LEU A 85 -9.37 17.73 -6.15
N GLU A 86 -9.60 18.86 -6.83
CA GLU A 86 -9.44 18.97 -8.28
C GLU A 86 -7.99 18.74 -8.72
N LEU A 87 -7.01 19.25 -7.97
CA LEU A 87 -5.59 19.05 -8.26
C LEU A 87 -5.19 17.59 -8.08
N LEU A 88 -5.63 16.93 -7.00
CA LEU A 88 -5.41 15.51 -6.78
C LEU A 88 -6.00 14.66 -7.90
N TYR A 89 -7.22 14.96 -8.32
CA TYR A 89 -7.88 14.24 -9.41
C TYR A 89 -7.19 14.44 -10.76
N ALA A 90 -6.83 15.67 -11.08
CA ALA A 90 -6.21 16.01 -12.36
C ALA A 90 -4.78 15.45 -12.51
N THR A 91 -4.02 15.36 -11.42
CA THR A 91 -2.59 15.02 -11.45
C THR A 91 -2.26 13.65 -10.91
N GLY A 92 -3.10 13.11 -10.01
CA GLY A 92 -2.83 11.85 -9.31
C GLY A 92 -1.64 11.91 -8.34
N ILE A 93 -1.20 13.12 -7.92
CA ILE A 93 -0.14 13.28 -6.92
C ILE A 93 -0.58 12.73 -5.56
N ARG A 94 0.39 12.34 -4.73
CA ARG A 94 0.10 11.90 -3.37
C ARG A 94 -0.29 13.07 -2.48
N VAL A 95 -1.14 12.82 -1.48
CA VAL A 95 -1.55 13.87 -0.51
C VAL A 95 -0.35 14.54 0.16
N THR A 96 0.71 13.80 0.48
CA THR A 96 1.95 14.34 1.03
C THR A 96 2.66 15.28 0.05
N GLU A 97 2.69 14.94 -1.23
CA GLU A 97 3.26 15.78 -2.28
C GLU A 97 2.45 17.06 -2.47
N LEU A 98 1.10 16.96 -2.35
CA LEU A 98 0.22 18.12 -2.39
C LEU A 98 0.49 19.10 -1.24
N ILE A 99 0.70 18.57 -0.01
CA ILE A 99 0.95 19.39 1.19
C ILE A 99 2.31 20.07 1.10
N ASP A 100 3.30 19.43 0.49
CA ASP A 100 4.67 19.92 0.34
C ASP A 100 4.86 20.82 -0.92
N LEU A 101 3.77 21.13 -1.66
CA LEU A 101 3.84 22.09 -2.76
C LEU A 101 4.11 23.50 -2.22
N ASP A 102 5.30 24.02 -2.53
CA ASP A 102 5.60 25.43 -2.36
C ASP A 102 4.86 26.27 -3.44
N MET A 103 4.05 27.21 -2.96
CA MET A 103 3.39 28.22 -3.81
C MET A 103 4.16 29.53 -3.82
#